data_111cc90fc2a8e14ddce3c2d16ca56f3b
#
_entry.id   111cc90fc2a8e14ddce3c2d16ca56f3b
#
_cell.length_a   1.000
_cell.length_b   1.000
_cell.length_c   1.000
_cell.angle_alpha   90.00
_cell.angle_beta   90.00
_cell.angle_gamma   90.00
#
_symmetry.space_group_name_H-M   'P 1'
#
loop_
_entity.id
_entity.type
_entity.pdbx_description
1 polymer ?
#
loop_
_entity_poly.entity_id
_entity_poly.type
_entity_poly.pdbx_seq_one_letter_code
_entity_poly.pdbx_strand_id
1 'polypeptide(L)'
;MTAPYRVSRRIEIDAGHRIMTHGSKCRHVHGHRYGIEALCEAVDLHHDGEQTDMVVDFGFLKEEMVKAIDTPCDHGFIAALADRELLTMFAPMGIDVEHWLAGLDAQVREHGEATTTHTRLGTKLTVVPFQPTAECLARHWYNKLAQPVLARSGGTARLVKVTVFETPNCAAEYGE
;
A
#
# COMPACT_ATOMS: atom_id res chain seq x y z
N MET A 1 17.02 -24.35 -17.91
CA MET A 1 16.29 -23.71 -16.80
C MET A 1 14.82 -23.75 -17.17
N THR A 2 13.98 -24.32 -16.31
CA THR A 2 12.51 -24.34 -16.48
C THR A 2 11.98 -22.92 -16.28
N ALA A 3 11.04 -22.49 -17.12
CA ALA A 3 10.38 -21.21 -16.95
C ALA A 3 9.53 -21.23 -15.66
N PRO A 4 9.55 -20.17 -14.84
CA PRO A 4 8.71 -20.14 -13.64
C PRO A 4 7.23 -19.98 -13.98
N TYR A 5 6.37 -20.54 -13.15
CA TYR A 5 4.94 -20.25 -13.14
C TYR A 5 4.72 -18.87 -12.54
N ARG A 6 3.77 -18.10 -13.06
CA ARG A 6 3.42 -16.77 -12.57
C ARG A 6 1.94 -16.62 -12.38
N VAL A 7 1.56 -15.98 -11.28
CA VAL A 7 0.17 -15.61 -10.98
C VAL A 7 0.12 -14.17 -10.53
N SER A 8 -0.99 -13.49 -10.83
CA SER A 8 -1.21 -12.15 -10.31
C SER A 8 -2.60 -12.02 -9.67
N ARG A 9 -2.69 -11.10 -8.73
CA ARG A 9 -3.95 -10.68 -8.12
C ARG A 9 -4.03 -9.17 -8.14
N ARG A 10 -5.18 -8.63 -8.53
CA ARG A 10 -5.48 -7.20 -8.49
C ARG A 10 -6.59 -6.91 -7.50
N ILE A 11 -6.43 -5.81 -6.77
CA ILE A 11 -7.47 -5.14 -5.97
C ILE A 11 -7.58 -3.69 -6.43
N GLU A 12 -8.64 -3.02 -6.02
CA GLU A 12 -8.83 -1.59 -6.26
C GLU A 12 -9.18 -0.90 -4.95
N ILE A 13 -8.71 0.34 -4.77
CA ILE A 13 -9.05 1.21 -3.65
C ILE A 13 -9.36 2.61 -4.17
N ASP A 14 -10.26 3.31 -3.49
CA ASP A 14 -10.52 4.74 -3.71
C ASP A 14 -9.81 5.54 -2.62
N ALA A 15 -8.76 6.29 -2.96
CA ALA A 15 -7.98 7.03 -1.99
C ALA A 15 -7.59 8.43 -2.46
N GLY A 16 -7.59 9.38 -1.52
CA GLY A 16 -7.08 10.72 -1.75
C GLY A 16 -5.59 10.82 -1.49
N HIS A 17 -4.92 11.75 -2.15
CA HIS A 17 -3.54 12.13 -1.89
C HIS A 17 -3.21 13.53 -2.41
N ARG A 18 -2.01 14.01 -2.13
CA ARG A 18 -1.34 15.09 -2.87
C ARG A 18 0.18 14.89 -2.86
N ILE A 19 0.84 15.44 -3.87
CA ILE A 19 2.29 15.50 -3.96
C ILE A 19 2.73 16.92 -3.65
N MET A 20 3.11 17.19 -2.40
CA MET A 20 3.28 18.55 -1.88
C MET A 20 4.29 19.41 -2.67
N THR A 21 5.31 18.81 -3.25
CA THR A 21 6.37 19.50 -4.02
C THR A 21 6.10 19.53 -5.53
N HIS A 22 4.96 18.99 -5.99
CA HIS A 22 4.68 18.93 -7.42
C HIS A 22 4.45 20.31 -8.03
N GLY A 23 5.07 20.57 -9.17
CA GLY A 23 4.97 21.87 -9.88
C GLY A 23 3.64 22.09 -10.61
N SER A 24 2.70 21.13 -10.63
CA SER A 24 1.44 21.18 -11.37
C SER A 24 0.30 20.59 -10.57
N LYS A 25 -0.65 19.93 -11.23
CA LYS A 25 -1.95 19.51 -10.68
C LYS A 25 -1.87 18.62 -9.42
N CYS A 26 -0.89 17.72 -9.35
CA CYS A 26 -0.82 16.75 -8.24
C CYS A 26 -0.47 17.38 -6.88
N ARG A 27 -0.10 18.66 -6.83
CA ARG A 27 0.05 19.39 -5.56
C ARG A 27 -1.29 19.68 -4.85
N HIS A 28 -2.39 19.66 -5.60
CA HIS A 28 -3.72 19.86 -5.06
C HIS A 28 -4.22 18.57 -4.41
N VAL A 29 -5.10 18.71 -3.43
CA VAL A 29 -5.83 17.58 -2.84
C VAL A 29 -6.74 16.98 -3.90
N HIS A 30 -6.56 15.71 -4.20
CA HIS A 30 -7.35 14.97 -5.18
C HIS A 30 -7.32 13.47 -4.84
N GLY A 31 -7.93 12.64 -5.67
CA GLY A 31 -7.95 11.20 -5.44
C GLY A 31 -8.10 10.42 -6.73
N HIS A 32 -7.81 9.13 -6.61
CA HIS A 32 -7.89 8.15 -7.69
C HIS A 32 -8.59 6.88 -7.23
N ARG A 33 -9.12 6.14 -8.18
CA ARG A 33 -9.32 4.71 -8.04
C ARG A 33 -8.01 4.02 -8.43
N TYR A 34 -7.21 3.70 -7.43
CA TYR A 34 -5.98 2.96 -7.65
C TYR A 34 -6.28 1.50 -7.95
N GLY A 35 -5.66 0.96 -9.01
CA GLY A 35 -5.54 -0.48 -9.19
C GLY A 35 -4.19 -0.95 -8.66
N ILE A 36 -4.16 -1.99 -7.85
CA ILE A 36 -2.92 -2.55 -7.32
C ILE A 36 -2.84 -4.01 -7.72
N GLU A 37 -1.79 -4.39 -8.45
CA GLU A 37 -1.53 -5.75 -8.87
C GLU A 37 -0.26 -6.29 -8.21
N ALA A 38 -0.37 -7.44 -7.56
CA ALA A 38 0.75 -8.20 -7.03
C ALA A 38 1.03 -9.40 -7.94
N LEU A 39 2.25 -9.50 -8.47
CA LEU A 39 2.73 -10.60 -9.30
C LEU A 39 3.62 -11.51 -8.47
N CYS A 40 3.27 -12.79 -8.39
CA CYS A 40 4.04 -13.83 -7.73
C CYS A 40 4.55 -14.87 -8.71
N GLU A 41 5.68 -15.52 -8.39
CA GLU A 41 6.20 -16.64 -9.19
C GLU A 41 6.74 -17.77 -8.30
N ALA A 42 6.76 -18.97 -8.86
CA ALA A 42 7.43 -20.14 -8.32
C ALA A 42 8.02 -20.98 -9.44
N VAL A 43 9.14 -21.66 -9.17
CA VAL A 43 9.75 -22.60 -10.16
C VAL A 43 8.92 -23.88 -10.24
N ASP A 44 8.41 -24.34 -9.09
CA ASP A 44 7.59 -25.53 -8.96
C ASP A 44 6.25 -25.20 -8.31
N LEU A 45 5.23 -26.01 -8.57
CA LEU A 45 3.93 -25.90 -7.91
C LEU A 45 3.93 -26.67 -6.58
N HIS A 46 3.00 -26.37 -5.70
CA HIS A 46 2.81 -27.14 -4.48
C HIS A 46 2.46 -28.60 -4.81
N HIS A 47 3.09 -29.54 -4.14
CA HIS A 47 2.87 -30.97 -4.39
C HIS A 47 1.73 -31.57 -3.55
N ASP A 48 1.38 -30.91 -2.45
CA ASP A 48 0.36 -31.39 -1.51
C ASP A 48 -0.34 -30.23 -0.78
N GLY A 49 -1.32 -30.59 0.05
CA GLY A 49 -2.07 -29.65 0.86
C GLY A 49 -3.14 -28.88 0.05
N GLU A 50 -3.64 -27.81 0.66
CA GLU A 50 -4.74 -27.02 0.09
C GLU A 50 -4.34 -26.22 -1.15
N GLN A 51 -3.04 -26.00 -1.38
CA GLN A 51 -2.49 -25.30 -2.54
C GLN A 51 -1.92 -26.23 -3.62
N THR A 52 -2.24 -27.52 -3.60
CA THR A 52 -1.76 -28.49 -4.62
C THR A 52 -1.96 -27.94 -6.03
N ASP A 53 -0.90 -28.02 -6.84
CA ASP A 53 -0.82 -27.52 -8.23
C ASP A 53 -0.97 -25.99 -8.38
N MET A 54 -0.78 -25.20 -7.28
CA MET A 54 -0.82 -23.75 -7.31
C MET A 54 0.58 -23.16 -7.05
N VAL A 55 0.80 -21.93 -7.52
CA VAL A 55 1.91 -21.06 -7.10
C VAL A 55 1.65 -20.52 -5.71
N VAL A 56 0.46 -19.96 -5.51
CA VAL A 56 -0.11 -19.49 -4.26
C VAL A 56 -1.62 -19.37 -4.44
N ASP A 57 -2.39 -19.64 -3.41
CA ASP A 57 -3.85 -19.46 -3.46
C ASP A 57 -4.21 -17.98 -3.65
N PHE A 58 -5.10 -17.70 -4.61
CA PHE A 58 -5.55 -16.33 -4.92
C PHE A 58 -6.30 -15.68 -3.75
N GLY A 59 -6.99 -16.47 -2.92
CA GLY A 59 -7.67 -15.99 -1.73
C GLY A 59 -6.66 -15.50 -0.69
N PHE A 60 -5.61 -16.27 -0.45
CA PHE A 60 -4.53 -15.90 0.47
C PHE A 60 -3.83 -14.62 0.02
N LEU A 61 -3.51 -14.53 -1.28
CA LEU A 61 -2.89 -13.32 -1.83
C LEU A 61 -3.81 -12.11 -1.69
N LYS A 62 -5.13 -12.27 -1.94
CA LYS A 62 -6.11 -11.22 -1.73
C LYS A 62 -6.18 -10.78 -0.27
N GLU A 63 -6.22 -11.72 0.68
CA GLU A 63 -6.28 -11.41 2.11
C GLU A 63 -5.08 -10.56 2.56
N GLU A 64 -3.87 -10.91 2.13
CA GLU A 64 -2.68 -10.13 2.46
C GLU A 64 -2.71 -8.74 1.81
N MET A 65 -3.18 -8.62 0.57
CA MET A 65 -3.37 -7.31 -0.09
C MET A 65 -4.43 -6.47 0.61
N VAL A 66 -5.55 -7.06 1.02
CA VAL A 66 -6.60 -6.34 1.78
C VAL A 66 -6.04 -5.84 3.10
N LYS A 67 -5.33 -6.67 3.84
CA LYS A 67 -4.73 -6.31 5.13
C LYS A 67 -3.67 -5.19 4.97
N ALA A 68 -2.81 -5.30 3.97
CA ALA A 68 -1.67 -4.40 3.80
C ALA A 68 -2.04 -3.07 3.12
N ILE A 69 -3.11 -3.03 2.30
CA ILE A 69 -3.42 -1.94 1.38
C ILE A 69 -4.84 -1.42 1.57
N ASP A 70 -5.86 -2.27 1.38
CA ASP A 70 -7.26 -1.87 1.41
C ASP A 70 -7.67 -1.35 2.80
N THR A 71 -7.43 -2.14 3.83
CA THR A 71 -7.81 -1.79 5.21
C THR A 71 -7.25 -0.42 5.65
N PRO A 72 -5.95 -0.11 5.46
CA PRO A 72 -5.43 1.20 5.83
C PRO A 72 -5.80 2.33 4.87
N CYS A 73 -5.99 2.08 3.57
CA CYS A 73 -6.01 3.14 2.56
C CYS A 73 -7.37 3.35 1.89
N ASP A 74 -8.19 2.30 1.72
CA ASP A 74 -9.45 2.43 0.98
C ASP A 74 -10.44 3.37 1.67
N HIS A 75 -11.08 4.25 0.88
CA HIS A 75 -11.96 5.33 1.36
C HIS A 75 -11.26 6.24 2.40
N GLY A 76 -9.96 6.49 2.20
CA GLY A 76 -9.13 7.30 3.07
C GLY A 76 -8.27 8.31 2.31
N PHE A 77 -7.36 8.92 3.04
CA PHE A 77 -6.37 9.84 2.48
C PHE A 77 -4.95 9.37 2.82
N ILE A 78 -4.07 9.30 1.83
CA ILE A 78 -2.66 8.94 2.01
C ILE A 78 -1.83 10.23 2.01
N ALA A 79 -1.17 10.53 3.12
CA ALA A 79 -0.41 11.77 3.32
C ALA A 79 1.06 11.50 3.61
N ALA A 80 1.94 12.35 3.09
CA ALA A 80 3.35 12.35 3.51
C ALA A 80 3.49 12.90 4.94
N LEU A 81 4.31 12.26 5.78
CA LEU A 81 4.62 12.76 7.12
C LEU A 81 5.22 14.19 7.08
N ALA A 82 5.99 14.49 6.03
CA ALA A 82 6.57 15.81 5.81
C ALA A 82 5.56 16.90 5.46
N ASP A 83 4.34 16.52 5.05
CA ASP A 83 3.28 17.48 4.67
C ASP A 83 2.49 17.97 5.90
N ARG A 84 3.18 18.69 6.77
CA ARG A 84 2.62 19.17 8.05
C ARG A 84 1.40 20.09 7.87
N GLU A 85 1.39 20.87 6.80
CA GLU A 85 0.25 21.75 6.48
C GLU A 85 -1.01 20.94 6.23
N LEU A 86 -0.93 19.93 5.38
CA LEU A 86 -2.03 19.01 5.10
C LEU A 86 -2.45 18.24 6.36
N LEU A 87 -1.49 17.68 7.11
CA LEU A 87 -1.76 16.93 8.33
C LEU A 87 -2.47 17.80 9.38
N THR A 88 -2.09 19.08 9.51
CA THR A 88 -2.76 20.03 10.41
C THR A 88 -4.23 20.24 10.03
N MET A 89 -4.58 20.19 8.74
CA MET A 89 -5.99 20.28 8.30
C MET A 89 -6.81 19.05 8.76
N PHE A 90 -6.18 17.88 8.86
CA PHE A 90 -6.83 16.66 9.35
C PHE A 90 -6.86 16.54 10.86
N ALA A 91 -6.07 17.32 11.59
CA ALA A 91 -6.00 17.22 13.04
C ALA A 91 -7.37 17.42 13.70
N PRO A 92 -7.75 16.61 14.71
CA PRO A 92 -9.01 16.78 15.41
C PRO A 92 -9.14 18.18 16.03
N MET A 93 -10.36 18.64 16.19
CA MET A 93 -10.60 19.94 16.84
C MET A 93 -10.34 19.86 18.34
N GLY A 94 -9.77 20.93 18.91
CA GLY A 94 -9.61 21.07 20.35
C GLY A 94 -8.48 20.25 20.98
N ILE A 95 -7.58 19.69 20.16
CA ILE A 95 -6.40 18.95 20.65
C ILE A 95 -5.12 19.76 20.46
N ASP A 96 -4.06 19.33 21.16
CA ASP A 96 -2.69 19.76 20.87
C ASP A 96 -2.23 19.11 19.55
N VAL A 97 -2.18 19.91 18.49
CA VAL A 97 -1.81 19.47 17.13
C VAL A 97 -0.38 18.95 17.08
N GLU A 98 0.56 19.59 17.78
CA GLU A 98 1.96 19.17 17.82
C GLU A 98 2.12 17.80 18.49
N HIS A 99 1.41 17.58 19.59
CA HIS A 99 1.40 16.28 20.25
C HIS A 99 0.78 15.19 19.36
N TRP A 100 -0.32 15.50 18.65
CA TRP A 100 -0.94 14.56 17.71
C TRP A 100 -0.02 14.20 16.56
N LEU A 101 0.67 15.19 15.96
CA LEU A 101 1.65 14.98 14.90
C LEU A 101 2.87 14.17 15.39
N ALA A 102 3.33 14.41 16.60
CA ALA A 102 4.40 13.62 17.21
C ALA A 102 4.01 12.14 17.39
N GLY A 103 2.75 11.88 17.73
CA GLY A 103 2.21 10.53 17.81
C GLY A 103 2.19 9.81 16.45
N LEU A 104 1.83 10.50 15.38
CA LEU A 104 1.91 9.97 14.02
C LEU A 104 3.36 9.69 13.60
N ASP A 105 4.28 10.63 13.87
CA ASP A 105 5.71 10.46 13.58
C ASP A 105 6.30 9.23 14.29
N ALA A 106 5.97 9.02 15.56
CA ALA A 106 6.42 7.86 16.32
C ALA A 106 5.95 6.54 15.68
N GLN A 107 4.66 6.46 15.29
CA GLN A 107 4.11 5.28 14.63
C GLN A 107 4.74 5.03 13.25
N VAL A 108 4.95 6.08 12.46
CA VAL A 108 5.62 5.97 11.15
C VAL A 108 7.05 5.45 11.30
N ARG A 109 7.80 5.92 12.31
CA ARG A 109 9.16 5.41 12.59
C ARG A 109 9.17 3.95 13.01
N GLU A 110 8.20 3.53 13.80
CA GLU A 110 8.12 2.17 14.33
C GLU A 110 7.61 1.16 13.30
N HIS A 111 6.58 1.54 12.52
CA HIS A 111 5.83 0.61 11.66
C HIS A 111 5.97 0.90 10.16
N GLY A 112 6.64 1.99 9.76
CA GLY A 112 6.74 2.44 8.38
C GLY A 112 5.53 3.20 7.86
N GLU A 113 4.43 3.23 8.63
CA GLU A 113 3.22 4.01 8.37
C GLU A 113 2.43 4.22 9.67
N ALA A 114 1.49 5.17 9.66
CA ALA A 114 0.51 5.35 10.73
C ALA A 114 -0.88 5.45 10.12
N THR A 115 -1.86 4.70 10.63
CA THR A 115 -3.26 4.79 10.18
C THR A 115 -4.14 5.19 11.36
N THR A 116 -4.99 6.21 11.16
CA THR A 116 -5.90 6.70 12.18
C THR A 116 -7.22 7.19 11.58
N THR A 117 -8.29 7.06 12.33
CA THR A 117 -9.58 7.76 12.10
C THR A 117 -9.79 8.87 13.11
N HIS A 118 -8.86 9.07 14.05
CA HIS A 118 -8.88 10.21 14.97
C HIS A 118 -8.44 11.48 14.24
N THR A 119 -9.33 11.97 13.40
CA THR A 119 -9.17 13.15 12.54
C THR A 119 -10.37 14.07 12.69
N ARG A 120 -10.30 15.29 12.14
CA ARG A 120 -11.34 16.33 12.26
C ARG A 120 -12.73 15.85 11.82
N LEU A 121 -12.80 15.01 10.78
CA LEU A 121 -14.06 14.52 10.20
C LEU A 121 -14.23 13.01 10.38
N GLY A 122 -13.40 12.36 11.21
CA GLY A 122 -13.36 10.91 11.28
C GLY A 122 -12.83 10.27 9.97
N THR A 123 -12.20 11.05 9.09
CA THR A 123 -11.62 10.57 7.85
C THR A 123 -10.48 9.61 8.15
N LYS A 124 -10.47 8.46 7.50
CA LYS A 124 -9.32 7.55 7.54
C LYS A 124 -8.11 8.26 6.94
N LEU A 125 -7.02 8.29 7.68
CA LEU A 125 -5.76 8.93 7.28
C LEU A 125 -4.63 7.92 7.44
N THR A 126 -3.92 7.65 6.36
CA THR A 126 -2.69 6.85 6.36
C THR A 126 -1.51 7.76 6.08
N VAL A 127 -0.60 7.87 7.05
CA VAL A 127 0.60 8.71 6.96
C VAL A 127 1.80 7.85 6.64
N VAL A 128 2.55 8.22 5.61
CA VAL A 128 3.74 7.51 5.14
C VAL A 128 4.97 8.41 5.18
N PRO A 129 6.20 7.85 5.31
CA PRO A 129 7.43 8.65 5.43
C PRO A 129 7.93 9.26 4.11
N PHE A 130 7.16 9.14 3.04
CA PHE A 130 7.52 9.58 1.69
C PHE A 130 6.34 10.30 1.03
N GLN A 131 6.57 10.98 -0.10
CA GLN A 131 5.47 11.51 -0.90
C GLN A 131 4.71 10.34 -1.57
N PRO A 132 3.37 10.28 -1.45
CA PRO A 132 2.56 9.16 -1.93
C PRO A 132 2.39 9.19 -3.46
N THR A 133 3.52 9.09 -4.18
CA THR A 133 3.56 8.85 -5.63
C THR A 133 3.31 7.37 -5.90
N ALA A 134 2.86 7.03 -7.10
CA ALA A 134 2.62 5.64 -7.50
C ALA A 134 3.88 4.77 -7.32
N GLU A 135 5.06 5.32 -7.61
CA GLU A 135 6.35 4.63 -7.46
C GLU A 135 6.69 4.30 -5.99
N CYS A 136 6.49 5.29 -5.10
CA CYS A 136 6.76 5.11 -3.68
C CYS A 136 5.73 4.18 -3.03
N LEU A 137 4.47 4.25 -3.44
CA LEU A 137 3.41 3.33 -3.00
C LEU A 137 3.68 1.90 -3.48
N ALA A 138 4.10 1.71 -4.75
CA ALA A 138 4.47 0.39 -5.27
C ALA A 138 5.58 -0.25 -4.43
N ARG A 139 6.66 0.51 -4.12
CA ARG A 139 7.74 0.05 -3.26
C ARG A 139 7.27 -0.27 -1.84
N HIS A 140 6.46 0.60 -1.26
CA HIS A 140 5.95 0.42 0.11
C HIS A 140 5.12 -0.85 0.23
N TRP A 141 4.17 -1.05 -0.67
CA TRP A 141 3.29 -2.21 -0.66
C TRP A 141 4.02 -3.51 -1.04
N TYR A 142 5.01 -3.44 -1.96
CA TYR A 142 5.90 -4.57 -2.22
C TYR A 142 6.60 -5.04 -0.93
N ASN A 143 7.21 -4.12 -0.18
CA ASN A 143 7.91 -4.43 1.05
C ASN A 143 6.98 -5.02 2.14
N LYS A 144 5.72 -4.57 2.19
CA LYS A 144 4.71 -5.11 3.12
C LYS A 144 4.22 -6.50 2.73
N LEU A 145 4.17 -6.81 1.44
CA LEU A 145 3.61 -8.07 0.93
C LEU A 145 4.65 -9.19 0.77
N ALA A 146 5.92 -8.87 0.56
CA ALA A 146 6.95 -9.86 0.19
C ALA A 146 7.06 -11.01 1.22
N GLN A 147 7.17 -10.70 2.51
CA GLN A 147 7.29 -11.72 3.57
C GLN A 147 5.98 -12.48 3.82
N PRO A 148 4.80 -11.83 3.92
CA PRO A 148 3.52 -12.54 4.01
C PRO A 148 3.28 -13.51 2.84
N VAL A 149 3.57 -13.12 1.60
CA VAL A 149 3.43 -14.00 0.42
C VAL A 149 4.34 -15.22 0.55
N LEU A 150 5.62 -15.02 0.89
CA LEU A 150 6.58 -16.10 1.08
C LEU A 150 6.10 -17.07 2.19
N ALA A 151 5.64 -16.54 3.31
CA ALA A 151 5.15 -17.34 4.43
C ALA A 151 3.89 -18.16 4.07
N ARG A 152 2.88 -17.52 3.43
CA ARG A 152 1.62 -18.16 3.04
C ARG A 152 1.79 -19.24 1.97
N SER A 153 2.83 -19.12 1.13
CA SER A 153 3.20 -20.13 0.13
C SER A 153 4.11 -21.24 0.69
N GLY A 154 4.37 -21.27 2.00
CA GLY A 154 5.32 -22.24 2.57
C GLY A 154 6.75 -22.09 2.05
N GLY A 155 7.11 -20.91 1.56
CA GLY A 155 8.44 -20.61 1.04
C GLY A 155 8.65 -20.97 -0.45
N THR A 156 7.63 -21.44 -1.16
CA THR A 156 7.74 -21.88 -2.56
C THR A 156 7.56 -20.74 -3.56
N ALA A 157 6.69 -19.77 -3.27
CA ALA A 157 6.45 -18.62 -4.12
C ALA A 157 7.08 -17.34 -3.56
N ARG A 158 7.54 -16.47 -4.44
CA ARG A 158 7.99 -15.12 -4.10
C ARG A 158 7.15 -14.06 -4.78
N LEU A 159 7.02 -12.92 -4.15
CA LEU A 159 6.49 -11.73 -4.79
C LEU A 159 7.55 -11.20 -5.76
N VAL A 160 7.20 -11.04 -7.03
CA VAL A 160 8.09 -10.50 -8.07
C VAL A 160 8.00 -8.99 -8.09
N LYS A 161 6.77 -8.46 -8.17
CA LYS A 161 6.54 -7.02 -8.19
C LYS A 161 5.15 -6.64 -7.72
N VAL A 162 5.01 -5.38 -7.36
CA VAL A 162 3.72 -4.70 -7.21
C VAL A 162 3.64 -3.60 -8.25
N THR A 163 2.54 -3.57 -9.02
CA THR A 163 2.20 -2.51 -9.96
C THR A 163 1.05 -1.69 -9.40
N VAL A 164 1.22 -0.38 -9.36
CA VAL A 164 0.21 0.60 -8.93
C VAL A 164 -0.26 1.38 -10.15
N PHE A 165 -1.50 1.18 -10.52
CA PHE A 165 -2.20 1.97 -11.54
C PHE A 165 -2.88 3.16 -10.85
N GLU A 166 -2.31 4.35 -10.97
CA GLU A 166 -2.90 5.58 -10.46
C GLU A 166 -4.12 5.98 -11.28
N THR A 167 -4.04 5.75 -12.59
CA THR A 167 -5.13 5.90 -13.56
C THR A 167 -5.08 4.73 -14.55
N PRO A 168 -6.10 4.54 -15.41
CA PRO A 168 -6.03 3.53 -16.47
C PRO A 168 -4.83 3.67 -17.41
N ASN A 169 -4.24 4.87 -17.50
CA ASN A 169 -3.17 5.20 -18.44
C ASN A 169 -1.79 5.40 -17.79
N CYS A 170 -1.72 5.42 -16.47
CA CYS A 170 -0.50 5.71 -15.72
C CYS A 170 -0.29 4.65 -14.65
N ALA A 171 0.84 3.99 -14.69
CA ALA A 171 1.22 3.00 -13.69
C ALA A 171 2.70 3.11 -13.35
N ALA A 172 3.03 2.73 -12.14
CA ALA A 172 4.39 2.51 -11.68
C ALA A 172 4.51 1.12 -11.09
N GLU A 173 5.70 0.52 -11.18
CA GLU A 173 5.95 -0.78 -10.59
C GLU A 173 7.25 -0.79 -9.82
N TYR A 174 7.29 -1.64 -8.79
CA TYR A 174 8.49 -1.91 -8.00
C TYR A 174 8.59 -3.40 -7.71
N GLY A 175 9.80 -3.94 -7.86
CA GLY A 175 10.11 -5.35 -7.61
C GLY A 175 11.45 -5.73 -8.21
N GLU A 176 11.67 -7.03 -8.38
CA GLU A 176 12.88 -7.64 -8.96
C GLU A 176 12.68 -8.02 -10.43
#